data_4285136bcc8229dc6f7c1a6952d78c9f
#
_entry.id   4285136bcc8229dc6f7c1a6952d78c9f
#
_cell.length_a   1.000
_cell.length_b   1.000
_cell.length_c   1.000
_cell.angle_alpha   90.00
_cell.angle_beta   90.00
_cell.angle_gamma   90.00
#
_symmetry.space_group_name_H-M   'P 1'
#
loop_
_entity.id
_entity.type
_entity.pdbx_description
1 polymer ?
#
loop_
_entity_poly.entity_id
_entity_poly.type
_entity_poly.pdbx_seq_one_letter_code
_entity_poly.pdbx_strand_id
1 'polypeptide(L)'
;LLSNKVDVLKKAGISGINLSLDCIDKDLFREITRGGDIDKVLLGIKLAQKENIPLKINSVIMQGINEKEIIPLIEFANDNKIDLRFIELMPMNVAKNFKAVKEDDLKAIISKKYGALKQIDVFEGPAHYYQVENLSIKIGFISALSHKFCANCNRLRLTSTGMLKPCLHYNSCLLYTSDA
;
A
#
# COMPACT_ATOMS: atom_id res chain seq x y z
N LEU A 1 -8.71 7.66 -13.22
CA LEU A 1 -8.57 8.87 -12.36
C LEU A 1 -7.18 9.47 -12.46
N LEU A 2 -6.11 8.73 -12.16
CA LEU A 2 -4.73 9.24 -12.17
C LEU A 2 -4.33 9.76 -13.56
N SER A 3 -4.59 9.00 -14.62
CA SER A 3 -4.23 9.36 -16.00
C SER A 3 -4.69 10.76 -16.42
N ASN A 4 -5.85 11.21 -15.92
CA ASN A 4 -6.41 12.52 -16.26
C ASN A 4 -5.95 13.66 -15.30
N LYS A 5 -5.11 13.35 -14.32
CA LYS A 5 -4.69 14.29 -13.26
C LYS A 5 -3.19 14.50 -13.17
N VAL A 6 -2.39 13.71 -13.89
CA VAL A 6 -0.92 13.72 -13.80
C VAL A 6 -0.36 15.13 -14.02
N ASP A 7 -0.80 15.83 -15.09
CA ASP A 7 -0.32 17.17 -15.40
C ASP A 7 -0.66 18.20 -14.31
N VAL A 8 -1.87 18.10 -13.76
CA VAL A 8 -2.32 18.98 -12.67
C VAL A 8 -1.50 18.72 -11.40
N LEU A 9 -1.28 17.44 -11.07
CA LEU A 9 -0.49 17.03 -9.91
C LEU A 9 0.97 17.47 -10.05
N LYS A 10 1.54 17.33 -11.25
CA LYS A 10 2.90 17.83 -11.54
C LYS A 10 3.01 19.34 -11.34
N LYS A 11 2.07 20.10 -11.91
CA LYS A 11 2.03 21.57 -11.75
C LYS A 11 1.83 22.00 -10.30
N ALA A 12 1.12 21.20 -9.51
CA ALA A 12 0.93 21.44 -8.07
C ALA A 12 2.17 21.10 -7.23
N GLY A 13 3.25 20.56 -7.84
CA GLY A 13 4.50 20.28 -7.13
C GLY A 13 4.42 19.15 -6.12
N ILE A 14 3.60 18.12 -6.36
CA ILE A 14 3.51 16.99 -5.43
C ILE A 14 4.84 16.24 -5.32
N SER A 15 5.16 15.75 -4.13
CA SER A 15 6.41 15.02 -3.86
C SER A 15 6.38 13.55 -4.28
N GLY A 16 5.19 12.98 -4.51
CA GLY A 16 5.03 11.60 -4.95
C GLY A 16 3.58 11.11 -4.85
N ILE A 17 3.33 9.93 -5.38
CA ILE A 17 2.01 9.30 -5.39
C ILE A 17 2.08 7.92 -4.75
N ASN A 18 1.20 7.64 -3.80
CA ASN A 18 0.94 6.29 -3.33
C ASN A 18 -0.28 5.73 -4.07
N LEU A 19 -0.07 4.67 -4.82
CA LEU A 19 -1.09 4.01 -5.62
C LEU A 19 -1.54 2.73 -4.95
N SER A 20 -2.85 2.51 -4.80
CA SER A 20 -3.39 1.21 -4.38
C SER A 20 -3.54 0.29 -5.60
N LEU A 21 -2.91 -0.89 -5.53
CA LEU A 21 -2.98 -1.90 -6.59
C LEU A 21 -2.85 -3.29 -5.94
N ASP A 22 -3.95 -4.03 -5.89
CA ASP A 22 -4.05 -5.28 -5.15
C ASP A 22 -3.94 -6.52 -6.05
N CYS A 23 -3.94 -6.36 -7.37
CA CYS A 23 -3.73 -7.41 -8.37
C CYS A 23 -3.34 -6.81 -9.73
N ILE A 24 -2.75 -7.64 -10.59
CA ILE A 24 -2.41 -7.32 -12.00
C ILE A 24 -3.38 -8.00 -12.96
N ASP A 25 -3.97 -9.13 -12.55
CA ASP A 25 -4.99 -9.81 -13.35
C ASP A 25 -6.22 -8.91 -13.59
N LYS A 26 -6.65 -8.78 -14.85
CA LYS A 26 -7.73 -7.86 -15.26
C LYS A 26 -9.09 -8.24 -14.70
N ASP A 27 -9.40 -9.52 -14.70
CA ASP A 27 -10.71 -9.99 -14.29
C ASP A 27 -10.84 -9.89 -12.78
N LEU A 28 -9.80 -10.31 -12.06
CA LEU A 28 -9.72 -10.14 -10.61
C LEU A 28 -9.74 -8.67 -10.21
N PHE A 29 -9.01 -7.80 -10.94
CA PHE A 29 -9.02 -6.36 -10.68
C PHE A 29 -10.42 -5.78 -10.82
N ARG A 30 -11.14 -6.16 -11.87
CA ARG A 30 -12.52 -5.73 -12.10
C ARG A 30 -13.46 -6.19 -10.99
N GLU A 31 -13.28 -7.43 -10.51
CA GLU A 31 -14.05 -7.99 -9.39
C GLU A 31 -13.79 -7.25 -8.09
N ILE A 32 -12.52 -7.15 -7.66
CA ILE A 32 -12.13 -6.52 -6.39
C ILE A 32 -12.54 -5.04 -6.36
N THR A 33 -12.38 -4.33 -7.48
CA THR A 33 -12.67 -2.90 -7.58
C THR A 33 -14.12 -2.59 -7.96
N ARG A 34 -14.96 -3.61 -8.13
CA ARG A 34 -16.37 -3.49 -8.51
C ARG A 34 -16.55 -2.77 -9.86
N GLY A 35 -15.81 -3.18 -10.86
CA GLY A 35 -15.89 -2.67 -12.22
C GLY A 35 -14.77 -1.70 -12.62
N GLY A 36 -13.69 -1.65 -11.85
CA GLY A 36 -12.49 -0.88 -12.21
C GLY A 36 -11.83 -1.37 -13.50
N ASP A 37 -11.07 -0.49 -14.10
CA ASP A 37 -10.35 -0.70 -15.35
C ASP A 37 -8.84 -0.57 -15.06
N ILE A 38 -8.14 -1.70 -15.07
CA ILE A 38 -6.71 -1.74 -14.75
C ILE A 38 -5.88 -1.01 -15.83
N ASP A 39 -6.30 -1.06 -17.10
CA ASP A 39 -5.55 -0.40 -18.17
C ASP A 39 -5.46 1.11 -17.94
N LYS A 40 -6.49 1.73 -17.35
CA LYS A 40 -6.46 3.14 -16.92
C LYS A 40 -5.49 3.39 -15.76
N VAL A 41 -5.33 2.43 -14.87
CA VAL A 41 -4.35 2.51 -13.77
C VAL A 41 -2.94 2.42 -14.33
N LEU A 42 -2.68 1.43 -15.18
CA LEU A 42 -1.38 1.24 -15.83
C LEU A 42 -0.98 2.44 -16.70
N LEU A 43 -1.94 3.02 -17.42
CA LEU A 43 -1.73 4.27 -18.18
C LEU A 43 -1.35 5.41 -17.22
N GLY A 44 -2.03 5.53 -16.09
CA GLY A 44 -1.72 6.55 -15.07
C GLY A 44 -0.31 6.41 -14.50
N ILE A 45 0.14 5.18 -14.26
CA ILE A 45 1.52 4.89 -13.81
C ILE A 45 2.53 5.36 -14.87
N LYS A 46 2.35 4.95 -16.14
CA LYS A 46 3.23 5.34 -17.23
C LYS A 46 3.33 6.87 -17.41
N LEU A 47 2.21 7.56 -17.32
CA LEU A 47 2.18 9.03 -17.40
C LEU A 47 2.89 9.69 -16.22
N ALA A 48 2.67 9.20 -14.99
CA ALA A 48 3.36 9.73 -13.81
C ALA A 48 4.88 9.51 -13.87
N GLN A 49 5.32 8.35 -14.37
CA GLN A 49 6.74 8.06 -14.59
C GLN A 49 7.35 8.98 -15.66
N LYS A 50 6.63 9.22 -16.77
CA LYS A 50 7.06 10.16 -17.81
C LYS A 50 7.30 11.57 -17.26
N GLU A 51 6.48 12.00 -16.30
CA GLU A 51 6.60 13.28 -15.62
C GLU A 51 7.59 13.26 -14.44
N ASN A 52 8.31 12.16 -14.23
CA ASN A 52 9.25 11.96 -13.12
C ASN A 52 8.60 12.18 -11.74
N ILE A 53 7.32 11.81 -11.58
CA ILE A 53 6.65 11.83 -10.28
C ILE A 53 6.96 10.51 -9.56
N PRO A 54 7.58 10.55 -8.36
CA PRO A 54 7.86 9.34 -7.60
C PRO A 54 6.59 8.56 -7.29
N LEU A 55 6.63 7.23 -7.51
CA LEU A 55 5.51 6.33 -7.26
C LEU A 55 5.87 5.28 -6.21
N LYS A 56 4.89 4.90 -5.42
CA LYS A 56 4.92 3.70 -4.56
C LYS A 56 3.60 2.96 -4.70
N ILE A 57 3.67 1.64 -4.82
CA ILE A 57 2.49 0.78 -4.84
C ILE A 57 2.20 0.30 -3.42
N ASN A 58 0.94 0.39 -3.02
CA ASN A 58 0.40 -0.23 -1.81
C ASN A 58 -0.52 -1.37 -2.21
N SER A 59 -0.32 -2.54 -1.63
CA SER A 59 -1.14 -3.71 -1.90
C SER A 59 -1.58 -4.37 -0.61
N VAL A 60 -2.86 -4.75 -0.54
CA VAL A 60 -3.44 -5.53 0.55
C VAL A 60 -3.70 -6.94 0.03
N ILE A 61 -3.06 -7.93 0.66
CA ILE A 61 -3.22 -9.33 0.27
C ILE A 61 -4.22 -10.03 1.19
N MET A 62 -5.22 -10.66 0.56
CA MET A 62 -6.30 -11.39 1.21
C MET A 62 -6.24 -12.87 0.81
N GLN A 63 -6.23 -13.74 1.82
CA GLN A 63 -6.17 -15.19 1.61
C GLN A 63 -7.40 -15.68 0.83
N GLY A 64 -7.17 -16.52 -0.18
CA GLY A 64 -8.21 -17.08 -1.04
C GLY A 64 -8.77 -16.13 -2.09
N ILE A 65 -8.27 -14.88 -2.16
CA ILE A 65 -8.73 -13.88 -3.14
C ILE A 65 -7.58 -13.51 -4.08
N ASN A 66 -6.59 -12.77 -3.59
CA ASN A 66 -5.50 -12.25 -4.42
C ASN A 66 -4.11 -12.70 -3.95
N GLU A 67 -3.99 -13.77 -3.18
CA GLU A 67 -2.70 -14.28 -2.73
C GLU A 67 -1.81 -14.76 -3.90
N LYS A 68 -2.41 -15.16 -5.02
CA LYS A 68 -1.69 -15.53 -6.24
C LYS A 68 -1.05 -14.33 -6.94
N GLU A 69 -1.50 -13.14 -6.61
CA GLU A 69 -1.01 -11.88 -7.17
C GLU A 69 0.28 -11.35 -6.50
N ILE A 70 0.72 -11.95 -5.39
CA ILE A 70 1.94 -11.54 -4.69
C ILE A 70 3.12 -11.46 -5.65
N ILE A 71 3.35 -12.51 -6.42
CA ILE A 71 4.47 -12.59 -7.36
C ILE A 71 4.26 -11.68 -8.58
N PRO A 72 3.11 -11.72 -9.27
CA PRO A 72 2.83 -10.78 -10.37
C PRO A 72 2.97 -9.31 -9.99
N LEU A 73 2.53 -8.92 -8.78
CA LEU A 73 2.69 -7.56 -8.27
C LEU A 73 4.16 -7.17 -8.08
N ILE A 74 4.97 -8.10 -7.56
CA ILE A 74 6.42 -7.86 -7.38
C ILE A 74 7.11 -7.73 -8.73
N GLU A 75 6.82 -8.62 -9.67
CA GLU A 75 7.37 -8.57 -11.03
C GLU A 75 7.01 -7.26 -11.71
N PHE A 76 5.74 -6.90 -11.69
CA PHE A 76 5.27 -5.63 -12.24
C PHE A 76 5.96 -4.42 -11.60
N ALA A 77 6.06 -4.39 -10.28
CA ALA A 77 6.72 -3.31 -9.55
C ALA A 77 8.22 -3.22 -9.88
N ASN A 78 8.90 -4.36 -9.95
CA ASN A 78 10.32 -4.46 -10.29
C ASN A 78 10.62 -3.99 -11.72
N ASP A 79 9.82 -4.44 -12.70
CA ASP A 79 9.96 -4.06 -14.11
C ASP A 79 9.73 -2.56 -14.31
N ASN A 80 8.85 -1.96 -13.52
CA ASN A 80 8.57 -0.53 -13.55
C ASN A 80 9.43 0.30 -12.57
N LYS A 81 10.34 -0.31 -11.81
CA LYS A 81 11.20 0.34 -10.80
C LYS A 81 10.41 1.15 -9.76
N ILE A 82 9.32 0.57 -9.27
CA ILE A 82 8.42 1.17 -8.28
C ILE A 82 8.49 0.38 -6.98
N ASP A 83 8.80 1.02 -5.86
CA ASP A 83 8.78 0.37 -4.56
C ASP A 83 7.38 -0.16 -4.22
N LEU A 84 7.29 -1.40 -3.73
CA LEU A 84 6.04 -2.07 -3.38
C LEU A 84 5.91 -2.22 -1.87
N ARG A 85 4.73 -1.90 -1.33
CA ARG A 85 4.42 -2.07 0.09
C ARG A 85 3.21 -2.98 0.25
N PHE A 86 3.39 -4.05 0.99
CA PHE A 86 2.30 -4.89 1.45
C PHE A 86 1.75 -4.35 2.76
N ILE A 87 0.44 -4.12 2.80
CA ILE A 87 -0.27 -3.60 3.97
C ILE A 87 -1.12 -4.71 4.55
N GLU A 88 -0.94 -4.98 5.83
CA GLU A 88 -1.76 -5.97 6.54
C GLU A 88 -3.23 -5.54 6.56
N LEU A 89 -4.11 -6.46 6.17
CA LEU A 89 -5.55 -6.24 6.19
C LEU A 89 -6.01 -6.01 7.64
N MET A 90 -6.64 -4.86 7.88
CA MET A 90 -7.24 -4.56 9.18
C MET A 90 -8.71 -5.01 9.19
N PRO A 91 -9.18 -5.75 10.21
CA PRO A 91 -10.54 -6.30 10.29
C PRO A 91 -11.56 -5.22 10.64
N MET A 92 -11.77 -4.29 9.71
CA MET A 92 -12.73 -3.19 9.84
C MET A 92 -13.86 -3.33 8.83
N ASN A 93 -15.09 -3.06 9.26
CA ASN A 93 -16.27 -3.12 8.40
C ASN A 93 -16.37 -4.46 7.64
N VAL A 94 -16.48 -4.42 6.33
CA VAL A 94 -16.56 -5.59 5.45
C VAL A 94 -15.29 -6.44 5.48
N ALA A 95 -14.15 -5.83 5.78
CA ALA A 95 -12.86 -6.52 5.85
C ALA A 95 -12.77 -7.58 6.96
N LYS A 96 -13.68 -7.57 7.95
CA LYS A 96 -13.79 -8.60 8.98
C LYS A 96 -14.08 -10.00 8.42
N ASN A 97 -14.64 -10.08 7.23
CA ASN A 97 -15.01 -11.34 6.58
C ASN A 97 -13.84 -11.97 5.81
N PHE A 98 -12.72 -11.29 5.70
CA PHE A 98 -11.55 -11.75 4.96
C PHE A 98 -10.39 -12.06 5.89
N LYS A 99 -9.55 -13.00 5.49
CA LYS A 99 -8.33 -13.34 6.21
C LYS A 99 -7.13 -12.63 5.59
N ALA A 100 -6.34 -11.98 6.45
CA ALA A 100 -5.08 -11.39 6.04
C ALA A 100 -4.03 -12.47 5.75
N VAL A 101 -3.17 -12.25 4.78
CA VAL A 101 -1.89 -12.95 4.66
C VAL A 101 -0.91 -12.22 5.57
N LYS A 102 -0.26 -12.95 6.48
CA LYS A 102 0.67 -12.35 7.46
C LYS A 102 1.99 -11.95 6.81
N GLU A 103 2.69 -11.01 7.42
CA GLU A 103 3.99 -10.55 6.94
C GLU A 103 5.00 -11.70 6.80
N ASP A 104 5.06 -12.62 7.77
CA ASP A 104 6.00 -13.74 7.74
C ASP A 104 5.71 -14.71 6.58
N ASP A 105 4.42 -14.93 6.26
CA ASP A 105 4.02 -15.75 5.11
C ASP A 105 4.42 -15.07 3.79
N LEU A 106 4.22 -13.74 3.69
CA LEU A 106 4.68 -12.95 2.54
C LEU A 106 6.19 -13.03 2.37
N LYS A 107 6.95 -12.84 3.46
CA LYS A 107 8.42 -12.95 3.44
C LYS A 107 8.88 -14.35 3.00
N ALA A 108 8.23 -15.42 3.48
CA ALA A 108 8.54 -16.78 3.09
C ALA A 108 8.32 -17.03 1.58
N ILE A 109 7.20 -16.52 1.03
CA ILE A 109 6.90 -16.62 -0.41
C ILE A 109 7.95 -15.86 -1.23
N ILE A 110 8.28 -14.64 -0.81
CA ILE A 110 9.25 -13.76 -1.50
C ILE A 110 10.64 -14.37 -1.46
N SER A 111 11.11 -14.82 -0.28
CA SER A 111 12.44 -15.40 -0.13
C SER A 111 12.62 -16.68 -0.92
N LYS A 112 11.58 -17.50 -1.02
CA LYS A 112 11.60 -18.73 -1.82
C LYS A 112 11.85 -18.45 -3.30
N LYS A 113 11.36 -17.34 -3.83
CA LYS A 113 11.50 -17.02 -5.27
C LYS A 113 12.68 -16.12 -5.58
N TYR A 114 12.96 -15.12 -4.73
CA TYR A 114 13.91 -14.05 -5.03
C TYR A 114 15.15 -14.03 -4.13
N GLY A 115 15.26 -14.94 -3.17
CA GLY A 115 16.39 -14.98 -2.24
C GLY A 115 16.16 -14.18 -0.97
N ALA A 116 17.25 -13.91 -0.25
CA ALA A 116 17.19 -13.34 1.08
C ALA A 116 16.62 -11.91 1.12
N LEU A 117 15.83 -11.63 2.16
CA LEU A 117 15.36 -10.29 2.49
C LEU A 117 16.26 -9.69 3.58
N LYS A 118 16.94 -8.61 3.27
CA LYS A 118 17.75 -7.86 4.23
C LYS A 118 17.01 -6.59 4.62
N GLN A 119 16.71 -6.43 5.90
CA GLN A 119 16.09 -5.21 6.40
C GLN A 119 17.02 -4.01 6.20
N ILE A 120 16.46 -2.89 5.80
CA ILE A 120 17.16 -1.63 5.60
C ILE A 120 16.51 -0.53 6.43
N ASP A 121 17.33 0.35 7.02
CA ASP A 121 16.86 1.48 7.81
C ASP A 121 16.44 2.64 6.91
N VAL A 122 15.20 2.60 6.45
CA VAL A 122 14.58 3.67 5.68
C VAL A 122 13.38 4.19 6.47
N PHE A 123 13.44 5.43 6.90
CA PHE A 123 12.37 6.08 7.66
C PHE A 123 11.37 6.76 6.72
N GLU A 124 10.55 5.98 6.03
CA GLU A 124 9.49 6.48 5.14
C GLU A 124 8.10 6.04 5.63
N GLY A 125 7.64 6.66 6.71
CA GLY A 125 6.36 6.34 7.34
C GLY A 125 6.39 5.02 8.14
N PRO A 126 5.27 4.28 8.24
CA PRO A 126 5.15 3.11 9.12
C PRO A 126 5.65 1.81 8.50
N ALA A 127 6.24 1.83 7.32
CA ALA A 127 6.70 0.64 6.63
C ALA A 127 8.11 0.23 7.08
N HIS A 128 8.30 -1.06 7.34
CA HIS A 128 9.62 -1.67 7.44
C HIS A 128 10.05 -2.12 6.06
N TYR A 129 11.19 -1.62 5.58
CA TYR A 129 11.67 -1.90 4.22
C TYR A 129 12.74 -2.97 4.20
N TYR A 130 12.74 -3.73 3.12
CA TYR A 130 13.71 -4.78 2.84
C TYR A 130 14.26 -4.64 1.43
N GLN A 131 15.58 -4.81 1.31
CA GLN A 131 16.22 -5.10 0.04
C GLN A 131 16.15 -6.61 -0.17
N VAL A 132 15.73 -7.03 -1.36
CA VAL A 132 15.65 -8.43 -1.76
C VAL A 132 16.73 -8.69 -2.79
N GLU A 133 17.44 -9.81 -2.65
CA GLU A 133 18.68 -10.10 -3.38
C GLU A 133 18.54 -9.92 -4.91
N ASN A 134 17.49 -10.49 -5.49
CA ASN A 134 17.27 -10.47 -6.94
C ASN A 134 16.23 -9.45 -7.40
N LEU A 135 15.99 -8.39 -6.63
CA LEU A 135 15.10 -7.31 -7.00
C LEU A 135 15.82 -5.95 -6.98
N SER A 136 15.44 -5.07 -7.91
CA SER A 136 15.97 -3.70 -7.98
C SER A 136 15.17 -2.70 -7.14
N ILE A 137 14.02 -3.11 -6.61
CA ILE A 137 13.11 -2.31 -5.80
C ILE A 137 13.19 -2.68 -4.32
N LYS A 138 12.67 -1.81 -3.46
CA LYS A 138 12.46 -2.10 -2.05
C LYS A 138 11.06 -2.71 -1.86
N ILE A 139 10.98 -3.72 -0.99
CA ILE A 139 9.72 -4.27 -0.51
C ILE A 139 9.48 -3.77 0.90
N GLY A 140 8.36 -3.11 1.11
CA GLY A 140 7.94 -2.61 2.42
C GLY A 140 6.80 -3.44 3.01
N PHE A 141 6.76 -3.55 4.34
CA PHE A 141 5.63 -4.15 5.06
C PHE A 141 5.07 -3.15 6.08
N ILE A 142 3.74 -3.03 6.09
CA ILE A 142 2.99 -2.21 7.06
C ILE A 142 2.08 -3.14 7.84
N SER A 143 2.56 -3.66 8.97
CA SER A 143 1.89 -4.70 9.76
C SER A 143 1.29 -4.10 11.01
N ALA A 144 0.09 -3.53 10.86
CA ALA A 144 -0.57 -2.79 11.93
C ALA A 144 -1.05 -3.66 13.11
N LEU A 145 -1.23 -4.97 12.89
CA LEU A 145 -1.74 -5.90 13.88
C LEU A 145 -0.66 -6.86 14.39
N SER A 146 0.08 -7.49 13.46
CA SER A 146 1.09 -8.50 13.80
C SER A 146 2.39 -7.88 14.33
N HIS A 147 2.83 -6.75 13.76
CA HIS A 147 4.04 -6.03 14.18
C HIS A 147 3.69 -4.57 14.48
N LYS A 148 3.03 -4.33 15.61
CA LYS A 148 2.51 -3.01 15.99
C LYS A 148 3.60 -1.95 16.02
N PHE A 149 3.43 -0.91 15.22
CA PHE A 149 4.30 0.27 15.15
C PHE A 149 3.73 1.48 15.92
N CYS A 150 2.81 1.25 16.87
CA CYS A 150 2.06 2.31 17.55
C CYS A 150 2.97 3.34 18.26
N ALA A 151 4.10 2.91 18.82
CA ALA A 151 5.03 3.80 19.50
C ALA A 151 5.66 4.87 18.59
N ASN A 152 5.77 4.57 17.27
CA ASN A 152 6.35 5.46 16.27
C ASN A 152 5.30 6.04 15.33
N CYS A 153 4.00 5.87 15.65
CA CYS A 153 2.92 6.34 14.79
C CYS A 153 2.59 7.80 15.08
N ASN A 154 2.76 8.66 14.07
CA ASN A 154 2.47 10.09 14.13
C ASN A 154 1.18 10.46 13.35
N ARG A 155 0.27 9.50 13.14
CA ARG A 155 -0.93 9.73 12.32
C ARG A 155 -2.10 10.15 13.17
N LEU A 156 -2.72 11.25 12.79
CA LEU A 156 -4.01 11.71 13.28
C LEU A 156 -4.99 11.80 12.12
N ARG A 157 -6.26 11.62 12.41
CA ARG A 157 -7.34 11.76 11.44
C ARG A 157 -8.39 12.71 11.97
N LEU A 158 -8.85 13.61 11.13
CA LEU A 158 -10.01 14.41 11.38
C LEU A 158 -11.22 13.75 10.70
N THR A 159 -12.28 13.50 11.46
CA THR A 159 -13.53 12.97 10.88
C THR A 159 -14.33 14.09 10.20
N SER A 160 -15.31 13.73 9.37
CA SER A 160 -16.23 14.70 8.76
C SER A 160 -17.08 15.49 9.78
N THR A 161 -17.16 14.99 11.02
CA THR A 161 -17.85 15.62 12.15
C THR A 161 -16.94 16.46 13.04
N GLY A 162 -15.68 16.69 12.63
CA GLY A 162 -14.73 17.52 13.40
C GLY A 162 -14.02 16.80 14.55
N MET A 163 -14.18 15.48 14.67
CA MET A 163 -13.58 14.68 15.75
C MET A 163 -12.17 14.23 15.39
N LEU A 164 -11.21 14.34 16.30
CA LEU A 164 -9.87 13.77 16.15
C LEU A 164 -9.88 12.29 16.48
N LYS A 165 -9.39 11.48 15.56
CA LYS A 165 -9.22 10.03 15.70
C LYS A 165 -7.72 9.67 15.68
N PRO A 166 -7.15 9.23 16.81
CA PRO A 166 -5.71 8.94 16.89
C PRO A 166 -5.31 7.64 16.17
N CYS A 167 -6.26 6.74 15.96
CA CYS A 167 -6.00 5.46 15.29
C CYS A 167 -7.15 5.06 14.39
N LEU A 168 -6.84 4.43 13.24
CA LEU A 168 -7.87 3.89 12.35
C LEU A 168 -8.62 2.71 12.96
N HIS A 169 -7.90 1.90 13.74
CA HIS A 169 -8.41 0.65 14.33
C HIS A 169 -9.35 0.88 15.52
N TYR A 170 -9.10 1.91 16.33
CA TYR A 170 -9.94 2.21 17.49
C TYR A 170 -11.15 3.04 17.11
N ASN A 171 -12.30 2.70 17.70
CA ASN A 171 -13.54 3.47 17.53
C ASN A 171 -13.63 4.70 18.43
N SER A 172 -12.71 4.85 19.39
CA SER A 172 -12.67 6.04 20.25
C SER A 172 -12.13 7.24 19.49
N CYS A 173 -12.84 8.37 19.62
CA CYS A 173 -12.40 9.68 19.17
C CYS A 173 -12.00 10.50 20.39
N LEU A 174 -10.98 11.35 20.26
CA LEU A 174 -10.73 12.40 21.23
C LEU A 174 -11.63 13.59 20.85
N LEU A 175 -12.51 13.97 21.76
CA LEU A 175 -13.21 15.24 21.68
C LEU A 175 -12.20 16.35 22.02
N TYR A 176 -11.93 17.21 21.05
CA TYR A 176 -11.31 18.49 21.36
C TYR A 176 -12.45 19.42 21.75
N THR A 177 -12.69 19.57 23.03
CA THR A 177 -13.53 20.67 23.53
C THR A 177 -12.64 21.90 23.62
N SER A 178 -13.03 22.95 22.91
CA SER A 178 -12.37 24.26 22.96
C SER A 178 -12.66 25.05 24.24
N ASP A 179 -13.09 24.37 25.28
CA ASP A 179 -13.44 25.00 26.58
C ASP A 179 -12.35 24.70 27.60
N ALA A 180 -11.24 25.40 27.45
CA ALA A 180 -10.25 25.62 28.48
C ALA A 180 -9.80 27.10 28.46
#